data_f448a2462bcc667002e84120ca2bce94
#
_entry.id   f448a2462bcc667002e84120ca2bce94
#
_cell.length_a   1.000
_cell.length_b   1.000
_cell.length_c   1.000
_cell.angle_alpha   90.00
_cell.angle_beta   90.00
_cell.angle_gamma   90.00
#
_symmetry.space_group_name_H-M   'P 1'
#
loop_
_entity.id
_entity.type
_entity.pdbx_description
1 polymer ?
#
loop_
_entity_poly.entity_id
_entity_poly.type
_entity_poly.pdbx_seq_one_letter_code
_entity_poly.pdbx_strand_id
1 'polypeptide(L)'
;MTSAIKFTKMHGAGNDYIYVDTTQYPISHPEELARAWSAPHTGIGSDGLVLIGSSNKADFSMRIFNADGSEARMCGNASRCIGKYLFDYGLTSKTEIALDTLSGIRMLNLHLADGKVNSVTVDMGIPADEPADYDGKGAKPMKEQPIEVDGERYVGTTVSMGNPHLVIFVNDIEAIDLTVIGPKLENHPLFPGRINVEFAQILGEGKIRMRVWERGSGITQACGTGACATAVAAFLTGRAGRESIIIMDGGSLTIRWDIATRHVLMTGEATKVFDGKIELID
;
A
#
# COMPACT_ATOMS: atom_id res chain seq x y z
N MET A 1 -14.69 34.79 -3.91
CA MET A 1 -15.33 33.79 -4.82
C MET A 1 -14.95 32.43 -4.31
N THR A 2 -15.89 31.69 -3.75
CA THR A 2 -15.66 30.30 -3.33
C THR A 2 -15.32 29.45 -4.56
N SER A 3 -14.09 28.99 -4.66
CA SER A 3 -13.68 28.10 -5.75
C SER A 3 -14.01 26.67 -5.38
N ALA A 4 -14.96 26.07 -6.11
CA ALA A 4 -15.29 24.66 -5.92
C ALA A 4 -14.17 23.77 -6.50
N ILE A 5 -13.60 22.92 -5.66
CA ILE A 5 -12.59 21.92 -6.05
C ILE A 5 -13.31 20.65 -6.50
N LYS A 6 -12.98 20.17 -7.70
CA LYS A 6 -13.41 18.84 -8.16
C LYS A 6 -12.48 17.78 -7.60
N PHE A 7 -13.05 16.68 -7.18
CA PHE A 7 -12.32 15.51 -6.71
C PHE A 7 -12.95 14.23 -7.24
N THR A 8 -12.18 13.16 -7.22
CA THR A 8 -12.66 11.79 -7.48
C THR A 8 -12.37 10.93 -6.26
N LYS A 9 -13.37 10.20 -5.77
CA LYS A 9 -13.16 9.17 -4.75
C LYS A 9 -12.86 7.84 -5.43
N MET A 10 -11.74 7.21 -5.06
CA MET A 10 -11.29 5.94 -5.60
C MET A 10 -10.70 5.07 -4.49
N HIS A 11 -10.67 3.75 -4.72
CA HIS A 11 -9.99 2.81 -3.84
C HIS A 11 -9.21 1.75 -4.63
N GLY A 12 -8.16 1.22 -4.00
CA GLY A 12 -7.45 0.02 -4.41
C GLY A 12 -7.49 -1.00 -3.27
N ALA A 13 -8.19 -2.11 -3.49
CA ALA A 13 -8.39 -3.15 -2.47
C ALA A 13 -8.95 -2.61 -1.14
N GLY A 14 -9.99 -1.76 -1.20
CA GLY A 14 -10.66 -1.19 -0.02
C GLY A 14 -9.95 0.01 0.63
N ASN A 15 -8.67 0.25 0.35
CA ASN A 15 -7.96 1.43 0.83
C ASN A 15 -8.32 2.62 -0.07
N ASP A 16 -9.07 3.60 0.47
CA ASP A 16 -9.76 4.63 -0.28
C ASP A 16 -9.25 6.05 -0.01
N TYR A 17 -9.14 6.83 -1.07
CA TYR A 17 -8.65 8.21 -1.02
C TYR A 17 -9.51 9.16 -1.86
N ILE A 18 -9.37 10.44 -1.52
CA ILE A 18 -9.87 11.57 -2.30
C ILE A 18 -8.74 12.03 -3.22
N TYR A 19 -8.96 12.03 -4.54
CA TYR A 19 -7.97 12.40 -5.55
C TYR A 19 -8.27 13.77 -6.11
N VAL A 20 -7.27 14.66 -6.13
CA VAL A 20 -7.36 16.02 -6.68
C VAL A 20 -6.23 16.23 -7.69
N ASP A 21 -6.59 16.71 -8.88
CA ASP A 21 -5.65 17.20 -9.89
C ASP A 21 -5.22 18.63 -9.53
N THR A 22 -4.03 18.78 -8.98
CA THR A 22 -3.49 20.07 -8.53
C THR A 22 -3.02 20.96 -9.66
N THR A 23 -2.98 20.47 -10.89
CA THR A 23 -2.71 21.31 -12.06
C THR A 23 -3.92 22.20 -12.39
N GLN A 24 -5.13 21.75 -12.00
CA GLN A 24 -6.37 22.48 -12.17
C GLN A 24 -6.85 23.12 -10.86
N TYR A 25 -6.62 22.46 -9.73
CA TYR A 25 -7.10 22.89 -8.41
C TYR A 25 -5.92 22.96 -7.42
N PRO A 26 -5.17 24.08 -7.38
CA PRO A 26 -4.07 24.24 -6.43
C PRO A 26 -4.53 24.11 -4.98
N ILE A 27 -3.79 23.34 -4.18
CA ILE A 27 -4.07 23.09 -2.77
C ILE A 27 -2.95 23.70 -1.92
N SER A 28 -3.29 24.60 -0.98
CA SER A 28 -2.32 25.32 -0.16
C SER A 28 -1.98 24.60 1.15
N HIS A 29 -2.95 23.96 1.81
CA HIS A 29 -2.82 23.32 3.12
C HIS A 29 -3.35 21.89 3.07
N PRO A 30 -2.65 20.97 2.36
CA PRO A 30 -3.17 19.63 2.11
C PRO A 30 -3.34 18.80 3.38
N GLU A 31 -2.52 19.01 4.41
CA GLU A 31 -2.58 18.34 5.69
C GLU A 31 -3.86 18.67 6.47
N GLU A 32 -4.34 19.91 6.39
CA GLU A 32 -5.58 20.34 7.02
C GLU A 32 -6.78 19.82 6.25
N LEU A 33 -6.74 19.92 4.93
CA LEU A 33 -7.80 19.40 4.07
C LEU A 33 -7.93 17.88 4.16
N ALA A 34 -6.81 17.16 4.28
CA ALA A 34 -6.84 15.72 4.50
C ALA A 34 -7.62 15.37 5.77
N ARG A 35 -7.36 16.06 6.89
CA ARG A 35 -8.12 15.87 8.15
C ARG A 35 -9.61 16.19 7.98
N ALA A 36 -9.91 17.34 7.40
CA ALA A 36 -11.29 17.81 7.28
C ALA A 36 -12.10 16.94 6.30
N TRP A 37 -11.54 16.64 5.13
CA TRP A 37 -12.27 15.90 4.09
C TRP A 37 -12.34 14.41 4.37
N SER A 38 -11.35 13.82 5.05
CA SER A 38 -11.36 12.40 5.41
C SER A 38 -12.24 12.09 6.61
N ALA A 39 -12.69 13.10 7.38
CA ALA A 39 -13.51 12.89 8.56
C ALA A 39 -14.80 12.13 8.23
N PRO A 40 -15.09 10.99 8.91
CA PRO A 40 -16.38 10.32 8.76
C PRO A 40 -17.52 11.25 9.21
N HIS A 41 -18.67 11.16 8.56
CA HIS A 41 -19.92 11.87 8.88
C HIS A 41 -19.91 13.39 8.63
N THR A 42 -18.77 14.08 8.74
CA THR A 42 -18.67 15.55 8.61
C THR A 42 -17.87 15.99 7.39
N GLY A 43 -17.07 15.11 6.83
CA GLY A 43 -16.33 15.26 5.58
C GLY A 43 -16.87 14.36 4.48
N ILE A 44 -16.01 14.08 3.49
CA ILE A 44 -16.28 13.11 2.42
C ILE A 44 -16.12 11.68 2.97
N GLY A 45 -15.24 11.51 3.95
CA GLY A 45 -14.85 10.22 4.52
C GLY A 45 -13.87 9.45 3.63
N SER A 46 -12.67 9.16 4.13
CA SER A 46 -11.65 8.39 3.40
C SER A 46 -10.46 8.07 4.29
N ASP A 47 -9.53 7.26 3.81
CA ASP A 47 -8.23 7.04 4.45
C ASP A 47 -7.28 8.23 4.27
N GLY A 48 -7.60 9.18 3.38
CA GLY A 48 -6.80 10.38 3.18
C GLY A 48 -7.04 11.10 1.84
N LEU A 49 -6.09 11.98 1.51
CA LEU A 49 -6.10 12.85 0.35
C LEU A 49 -4.87 12.57 -0.54
N VAL A 50 -5.08 12.41 -1.82
CA VAL A 50 -4.03 12.23 -2.84
C VAL A 50 -4.05 13.42 -3.79
N LEU A 51 -2.90 14.05 -3.95
CA LEU A 51 -2.67 15.15 -4.88
C LEU A 51 -1.89 14.64 -6.08
N ILE A 52 -2.46 14.83 -7.27
CA ILE A 52 -1.84 14.51 -8.55
C ILE A 52 -1.35 15.81 -9.15
N GLY A 53 -0.06 15.89 -9.48
CA GLY A 53 0.55 17.09 -10.00
C GLY A 53 1.49 16.85 -11.16
N SER A 54 2.07 17.93 -11.69
CA SER A 54 3.17 17.85 -12.63
C SER A 54 4.48 17.47 -11.93
N SER A 55 5.41 16.89 -12.67
CA SER A 55 6.79 16.63 -12.22
C SER A 55 7.79 17.13 -13.25
N ASN A 56 8.98 17.51 -12.81
CA ASN A 56 10.11 17.80 -13.68
C ASN A 56 11.05 16.58 -13.86
N LYS A 57 10.72 15.45 -13.23
CA LYS A 57 11.54 14.23 -13.20
C LYS A 57 10.81 13.01 -13.78
N ALA A 58 9.48 13.09 -13.85
CA ALA A 58 8.61 12.00 -14.24
C ALA A 58 7.40 12.54 -15.03
N ASP A 59 6.52 11.66 -15.48
CA ASP A 59 5.31 12.09 -16.20
C ASP A 59 4.35 12.88 -15.31
N PHE A 60 4.18 12.42 -14.06
CA PHE A 60 3.32 13.04 -13.04
C PHE A 60 3.95 12.91 -11.67
N SER A 61 3.42 13.63 -10.70
CA SER A 61 3.80 13.53 -9.28
C SER A 61 2.63 13.13 -8.40
N MET A 62 2.95 12.49 -7.28
CA MET A 62 2.01 12.14 -6.21
C MET A 62 2.48 12.71 -4.88
N ARG A 63 1.56 13.39 -4.18
CA ARG A 63 1.64 13.61 -2.73
C ARG A 63 0.44 12.94 -2.08
N ILE A 64 0.64 12.32 -0.94
CA ILE A 64 -0.41 11.59 -0.25
C ILE A 64 -0.40 11.95 1.24
N PHE A 65 -1.58 12.28 1.75
CA PHE A 65 -1.82 12.67 3.14
C PHE A 65 -2.83 11.72 3.75
N ASN A 66 -2.48 11.11 4.87
CA ASN A 66 -3.39 10.26 5.64
C ASN A 66 -4.52 11.10 6.27
N ALA A 67 -5.56 10.44 6.76
CA ALA A 67 -6.70 11.10 7.42
C ALA A 67 -6.30 11.93 8.66
N ASP A 68 -5.17 11.66 9.30
CA ASP A 68 -4.62 12.45 10.39
C ASP A 68 -3.79 13.67 9.91
N GLY A 69 -3.66 13.86 8.59
CA GLY A 69 -2.89 14.92 7.95
C GLY A 69 -1.40 14.65 7.82
N SER A 70 -0.89 13.50 8.27
CA SER A 70 0.51 13.13 8.06
C SER A 70 0.78 12.80 6.60
N GLU A 71 1.93 13.25 6.05
CA GLU A 71 2.31 12.94 4.67
C GLU A 71 3.00 11.58 4.61
N ALA A 72 2.47 10.67 3.80
CA ALA A 72 3.08 9.38 3.54
C ALA A 72 4.02 9.46 2.32
N ARG A 73 5.09 8.67 2.34
CA ARG A 73 6.10 8.71 1.28
C ARG A 73 5.62 8.12 -0.04
N MET A 74 4.78 7.09 0.00
CA MET A 74 4.19 6.40 -1.14
C MET A 74 3.10 5.44 -0.66
N CYS A 75 2.10 5.20 -1.50
CA CYS A 75 1.10 4.16 -1.32
C CYS A 75 0.85 3.46 -2.66
N GLY A 76 1.09 2.14 -2.70
CA GLY A 76 0.89 1.37 -3.93
C GLY A 76 -0.58 1.29 -4.37
N ASN A 77 -1.53 1.28 -3.42
CA ASN A 77 -2.96 1.33 -3.73
C ASN A 77 -3.33 2.66 -4.40
N ALA A 78 -2.86 3.78 -3.83
CA ALA A 78 -3.05 5.11 -4.41
C ALA A 78 -2.38 5.24 -5.78
N SER A 79 -1.19 4.69 -5.97
CA SER A 79 -0.48 4.72 -7.26
C SER A 79 -1.28 4.03 -8.36
N ARG A 80 -1.93 2.88 -8.07
CA ARG A 80 -2.81 2.21 -9.04
C ARG A 80 -4.00 3.08 -9.43
N CYS A 81 -4.63 3.71 -8.45
CA CYS A 81 -5.74 4.64 -8.69
C CYS A 81 -5.31 5.85 -9.52
N ILE A 82 -4.11 6.40 -9.28
CA ILE A 82 -3.54 7.49 -10.10
C ILE A 82 -3.38 7.04 -11.54
N GLY A 83 -2.78 5.86 -11.79
CA GLY A 83 -2.63 5.34 -13.16
C GLY A 83 -3.97 5.26 -13.90
N LYS A 84 -4.99 4.72 -13.23
CA LYS A 84 -6.36 4.67 -13.78
C LYS A 84 -6.95 6.07 -13.98
N TYR A 85 -6.82 6.95 -13.01
CA TYR A 85 -7.31 8.33 -13.08
C TYR A 85 -6.72 9.05 -14.31
N LEU A 86 -5.41 9.04 -14.45
CA LEU A 86 -4.71 9.75 -15.51
C LEU A 86 -5.15 9.30 -16.91
N PHE A 87 -5.31 7.99 -17.10
CA PHE A 87 -5.71 7.43 -18.39
C PHE A 87 -7.21 7.62 -18.66
N ASP A 88 -8.06 7.24 -17.73
CA ASP A 88 -9.51 7.25 -17.92
C ASP A 88 -10.09 8.67 -18.05
N TYR A 89 -9.41 9.68 -17.48
CA TYR A 89 -9.77 11.11 -17.63
C TYR A 89 -9.04 11.79 -18.81
N GLY A 90 -8.24 11.05 -19.59
CA GLY A 90 -7.59 11.57 -20.80
C GLY A 90 -6.44 12.54 -20.52
N LEU A 91 -5.84 12.52 -19.34
CA LEU A 91 -4.66 13.31 -18.99
C LEU A 91 -3.39 12.73 -19.63
N THR A 92 -3.43 11.46 -20.00
CA THR A 92 -2.39 10.77 -20.77
C THR A 92 -3.00 9.66 -21.63
N SER A 93 -2.31 9.32 -22.73
CA SER A 93 -2.58 8.13 -23.53
C SER A 93 -1.53 7.03 -23.32
N LYS A 94 -0.53 7.27 -22.46
CA LYS A 94 0.51 6.29 -22.15
C LYS A 94 -0.05 5.17 -21.28
N THR A 95 0.39 3.95 -21.56
CA THR A 95 0.13 2.77 -20.70
C THR A 95 1.30 2.47 -19.76
N GLU A 96 2.45 3.11 -19.96
CA GLU A 96 3.57 3.14 -19.03
C GLU A 96 3.74 4.56 -18.52
N ILE A 97 3.66 4.76 -17.21
CA ILE A 97 3.69 6.07 -16.55
C ILE A 97 4.77 6.06 -15.47
N ALA A 98 5.67 7.04 -15.52
CA ALA A 98 6.58 7.34 -14.45
C ALA A 98 5.90 8.28 -13.45
N LEU A 99 5.80 7.87 -12.20
CA LEU A 99 5.17 8.62 -11.10
C LEU A 99 6.24 9.05 -10.08
N ASP A 100 6.44 10.35 -9.90
CA ASP A 100 7.35 10.93 -8.91
C ASP A 100 6.69 10.88 -7.52
N THR A 101 7.36 10.24 -6.57
CA THR A 101 6.89 10.08 -5.18
C THR A 101 8.01 10.42 -4.21
N LEU A 102 7.70 10.64 -2.94
CA LEU A 102 8.72 10.85 -1.89
C LEU A 102 9.61 9.60 -1.65
N SER A 103 9.24 8.44 -2.21
CA SER A 103 10.05 7.22 -2.20
C SER A 103 10.80 6.99 -3.52
N GLY A 104 10.91 8.02 -4.36
CA GLY A 104 11.50 7.94 -5.69
C GLY A 104 10.47 7.69 -6.79
N ILE A 105 10.95 7.57 -8.03
CA ILE A 105 10.10 7.33 -9.20
C ILE A 105 9.57 5.88 -9.14
N ARG A 106 8.26 5.73 -9.38
CA ARG A 106 7.58 4.45 -9.51
C ARG A 106 7.04 4.29 -10.92
N MET A 107 7.33 3.14 -11.54
CA MET A 107 6.77 2.81 -12.83
C MET A 107 5.41 2.13 -12.67
N LEU A 108 4.43 2.64 -13.40
CA LEU A 108 3.07 2.10 -13.47
C LEU A 108 2.86 1.52 -14.86
N ASN A 109 2.43 0.26 -14.95
CA ASN A 109 2.03 -0.37 -16.20
C ASN A 109 0.51 -0.58 -16.16
N LEU A 110 -0.21 0.08 -17.07
CA LEU A 110 -1.67 0.04 -17.15
C LEU A 110 -2.13 -1.11 -18.02
N HIS A 111 -3.02 -1.93 -17.51
CA HIS A 111 -3.66 -3.01 -18.26
C HIS A 111 -5.06 -2.60 -18.66
N LEU A 112 -5.31 -2.56 -19.96
CA LEU A 112 -6.57 -2.07 -20.52
C LEU A 112 -7.53 -3.22 -20.84
N ALA A 113 -8.81 -2.99 -20.58
CA ALA A 113 -9.93 -3.78 -21.08
C ALA A 113 -11.01 -2.80 -21.56
N ASP A 114 -11.55 -3.03 -22.75
CA ASP A 114 -12.59 -2.20 -23.35
C ASP A 114 -12.26 -0.69 -23.38
N GLY A 115 -10.99 -0.36 -23.62
CA GLY A 115 -10.52 1.02 -23.71
C GLY A 115 -10.39 1.76 -22.36
N LYS A 116 -10.53 1.06 -21.24
CA LYS A 116 -10.36 1.60 -19.89
C LYS A 116 -9.32 0.81 -19.11
N VAL A 117 -8.75 1.42 -18.08
CA VAL A 117 -7.82 0.73 -17.19
C VAL A 117 -8.60 -0.25 -16.31
N ASN A 118 -8.28 -1.54 -16.45
CA ASN A 118 -8.83 -2.63 -15.65
C ASN A 118 -7.97 -2.89 -14.40
N SER A 119 -6.66 -2.94 -14.57
CA SER A 119 -5.71 -3.13 -13.46
C SER A 119 -4.42 -2.37 -13.73
N VAL A 120 -3.61 -2.20 -12.71
CA VAL A 120 -2.32 -1.49 -12.79
C VAL A 120 -1.26 -2.30 -12.07
N THR A 121 -0.11 -2.49 -12.72
CA THR A 121 1.10 -2.99 -12.09
C THR A 121 1.96 -1.83 -11.63
N VAL A 122 2.31 -1.83 -10.35
CA VAL A 122 3.23 -0.86 -9.73
C VAL A 122 4.55 -1.56 -9.46
N ASP A 123 5.66 -0.96 -9.87
CA ASP A 123 6.99 -1.37 -9.47
C ASP A 123 7.26 -0.90 -8.05
N MET A 124 7.28 -1.84 -7.11
CA MET A 124 7.48 -1.57 -5.68
C MET A 124 8.96 -1.49 -5.29
N GLY A 125 9.88 -1.74 -6.23
CA GLY A 125 11.32 -1.76 -6.02
C GLY A 125 11.85 -3.09 -5.49
N ILE A 126 13.08 -3.06 -4.99
CA ILE A 126 13.79 -4.24 -4.48
C ILE A 126 13.48 -4.40 -2.99
N PRO A 127 13.04 -5.59 -2.54
CA PRO A 127 12.87 -5.86 -1.12
C PRO A 127 14.24 -5.99 -0.45
N ALA A 128 14.37 -5.49 0.77
CA ALA A 128 15.51 -5.82 1.62
C ALA A 128 15.23 -7.14 2.33
N ASP A 129 15.68 -8.22 1.71
CA ASP A 129 15.54 -9.60 2.16
C ASP A 129 16.83 -10.16 2.76
N GLU A 130 17.95 -9.41 2.59
CA GLU A 130 19.28 -9.78 3.06
C GLU A 130 19.86 -8.77 4.06
N PRO A 131 20.78 -9.18 4.97
CA PRO A 131 21.38 -8.30 5.97
C PRO A 131 22.06 -7.06 5.40
N ALA A 132 22.67 -7.15 4.22
CA ALA A 132 23.38 -6.06 3.56
C ALA A 132 22.47 -4.94 3.05
N ASP A 133 21.20 -5.27 2.76
CA ASP A 133 20.18 -4.34 2.23
C ASP A 133 19.36 -3.67 3.35
N TYR A 134 19.67 -3.99 4.61
CA TYR A 134 18.92 -3.52 5.76
C TYR A 134 19.54 -2.21 6.30
N ASP A 135 18.76 -1.13 6.36
CA ASP A 135 19.23 0.21 6.75
C ASP A 135 19.53 0.37 8.25
N GLY A 136 19.43 -0.70 9.03
CA GLY A 136 19.73 -0.74 10.45
C GLY A 136 18.74 -0.01 11.37
N LYS A 137 17.66 0.56 10.83
CA LYS A 137 16.66 1.35 11.59
C LYS A 137 15.43 0.57 11.98
N GLY A 138 15.47 -0.74 12.03
CA GLY A 138 14.32 -1.56 12.35
C GLY A 138 14.71 -2.94 12.84
N ALA A 139 13.85 -3.93 12.61
CA ALA A 139 14.11 -5.31 12.96
C ALA A 139 15.31 -5.85 12.18
N LYS A 140 16.17 -6.62 12.82
CA LYS A 140 17.21 -7.39 12.13
C LYS A 140 16.57 -8.36 11.16
N PRO A 141 17.21 -8.64 10.00
CA PRO A 141 16.74 -9.69 9.09
C PRO A 141 16.57 -11.01 9.82
N MET A 142 15.39 -11.59 9.69
CA MET A 142 15.01 -12.84 10.31
C MET A 142 14.37 -13.73 9.26
N LYS A 143 14.78 -14.99 9.21
CA LYS A 143 14.11 -16.02 8.41
C LYS A 143 13.72 -17.17 9.32
N GLU A 144 12.41 -17.42 9.46
CA GLU A 144 11.83 -18.48 10.30
C GLU A 144 12.40 -18.49 11.73
N GLN A 145 12.52 -17.31 12.34
CA GLN A 145 13.02 -17.18 13.70
C GLN A 145 11.87 -17.20 14.73
N PRO A 146 12.09 -17.83 15.89
CA PRO A 146 11.10 -17.85 16.95
C PRO A 146 10.97 -16.47 17.61
N ILE A 147 9.74 -16.11 17.90
CA ILE A 147 9.34 -14.91 18.66
C ILE A 147 8.41 -15.36 19.78
N GLU A 148 8.73 -15.05 21.00
CA GLU A 148 7.90 -15.43 22.17
C GLU A 148 7.06 -14.23 22.63
N VAL A 149 5.75 -14.42 22.68
CA VAL A 149 4.80 -13.42 23.17
C VAL A 149 3.83 -14.10 24.15
N ASP A 150 3.80 -13.65 25.40
CA ASP A 150 2.92 -14.17 26.47
C ASP A 150 3.02 -15.69 26.69
N GLY A 151 4.20 -16.26 26.46
CA GLY A 151 4.44 -17.71 26.58
C GLY A 151 4.04 -18.53 25.36
N GLU A 152 3.50 -17.90 24.32
CA GLU A 152 3.26 -18.52 23.02
C GLU A 152 4.44 -18.26 22.06
N ARG A 153 4.72 -19.24 21.23
CA ARG A 153 5.82 -19.19 20.26
C ARG A 153 5.29 -19.01 18.84
N TYR A 154 5.66 -17.91 18.22
CA TYR A 154 5.45 -17.62 16.79
C TYR A 154 6.74 -17.84 16.01
N VAL A 155 6.63 -18.11 14.71
CA VAL A 155 7.79 -18.23 13.80
C VAL A 155 7.64 -17.18 12.73
N GLY A 156 8.53 -16.19 12.71
CA GLY A 156 8.44 -15.03 11.85
C GLY A 156 9.60 -14.88 10.86
N THR A 157 9.31 -14.26 9.73
CA THR A 157 10.26 -13.83 8.69
C THR A 157 10.09 -12.34 8.48
N THR A 158 11.19 -11.57 8.54
CA THR A 158 11.14 -10.13 8.29
C THR A 158 11.51 -9.82 6.86
N VAL A 159 10.78 -8.88 6.25
CA VAL A 159 11.04 -8.32 4.92
C VAL A 159 10.83 -6.81 4.99
N SER A 160 11.69 -6.02 4.35
CA SER A 160 11.48 -4.59 4.20
C SER A 160 11.12 -4.24 2.76
N MET A 161 10.03 -3.52 2.58
CA MET A 161 9.60 -2.91 1.32
C MET A 161 9.80 -1.39 1.34
N GLY A 162 10.83 -0.90 2.09
CA GLY A 162 11.03 0.49 2.46
C GLY A 162 10.39 0.83 3.81
N ASN A 163 9.56 -0.05 4.33
CA ASN A 163 9.05 -0.12 5.69
C ASN A 163 9.12 -1.58 6.19
N PRO A 164 9.30 -1.81 7.51
CA PRO A 164 9.54 -3.16 8.03
C PRO A 164 8.23 -3.95 8.17
N HIS A 165 8.31 -5.24 7.79
CA HIS A 165 7.21 -6.21 7.88
C HIS A 165 7.68 -7.48 8.58
N LEU A 166 6.85 -8.03 9.44
CA LEU A 166 6.98 -9.34 10.08
C LEU A 166 5.88 -10.25 9.53
N VAL A 167 6.26 -11.27 8.79
CA VAL A 167 5.34 -12.25 8.22
C VAL A 167 5.36 -13.53 9.03
N ILE A 168 4.20 -13.95 9.52
CA ILE A 168 3.98 -15.16 10.32
C ILE A 168 3.02 -16.07 9.57
N PHE A 169 3.50 -17.25 9.15
CA PHE A 169 2.66 -18.24 8.50
C PHE A 169 1.93 -19.10 9.53
N VAL A 170 0.61 -19.22 9.36
CA VAL A 170 -0.30 -19.98 10.23
C VAL A 170 -1.14 -20.96 9.43
N ASN A 171 -1.65 -22.00 10.10
CA ASN A 171 -2.53 -22.99 9.47
C ASN A 171 -3.99 -22.48 9.37
N ASP A 172 -4.44 -21.69 10.33
CA ASP A 172 -5.77 -21.10 10.37
C ASP A 172 -5.65 -19.62 10.74
N ILE A 173 -5.86 -18.74 9.77
CA ILE A 173 -5.73 -17.31 9.97
C ILE A 173 -6.95 -16.70 10.69
N GLU A 174 -8.10 -17.35 10.62
CA GLU A 174 -9.32 -16.88 11.28
C GLU A 174 -9.27 -17.16 12.80
N ALA A 175 -8.44 -18.11 13.25
CA ALA A 175 -8.20 -18.35 14.68
C ALA A 175 -7.35 -17.24 15.35
N ILE A 176 -6.74 -16.33 14.57
CA ILE A 176 -5.86 -15.28 15.09
C ILE A 176 -6.66 -14.03 15.46
N ASP A 177 -6.66 -13.69 16.76
CA ASP A 177 -7.17 -12.39 17.22
C ASP A 177 -6.09 -11.32 17.06
N LEU A 178 -6.13 -10.62 15.91
CA LEU A 178 -5.20 -9.54 15.60
C LEU A 178 -5.28 -8.37 16.58
N THR A 179 -6.42 -8.14 17.24
CA THR A 179 -6.58 -7.04 18.19
C THR A 179 -5.78 -7.30 19.48
N VAL A 180 -5.54 -8.56 19.78
CA VAL A 180 -4.77 -8.99 20.96
C VAL A 180 -3.28 -9.15 20.64
N ILE A 181 -2.95 -9.87 19.54
CA ILE A 181 -1.56 -10.23 19.27
C ILE A 181 -0.83 -9.15 18.45
N GLY A 182 -1.54 -8.42 17.60
CA GLY A 182 -0.97 -7.39 16.72
C GLY A 182 -0.19 -6.31 17.47
N PRO A 183 -0.77 -5.63 18.48
CA PRO A 183 -0.05 -4.61 19.26
C PRO A 183 1.18 -5.16 19.98
N LYS A 184 1.15 -6.40 20.43
CA LYS A 184 2.26 -7.02 21.16
C LYS A 184 3.44 -7.32 20.25
N LEU A 185 3.16 -7.82 19.03
CA LEU A 185 4.19 -8.06 18.03
C LEU A 185 4.71 -6.75 17.42
N GLU A 186 3.83 -5.76 17.14
CA GLU A 186 4.24 -4.44 16.66
C GLU A 186 5.28 -3.81 17.59
N ASN A 187 5.07 -3.91 18.92
CA ASN A 187 5.90 -3.28 19.93
C ASN A 187 6.90 -4.24 20.59
N HIS A 188 7.12 -5.42 20.00
CA HIS A 188 8.01 -6.42 20.57
C HIS A 188 9.45 -5.90 20.68
N PRO A 189 10.22 -6.22 21.75
CA PRO A 189 11.60 -5.72 21.95
C PRO A 189 12.57 -6.03 20.81
N LEU A 190 12.33 -7.07 20.02
CA LEU A 190 13.09 -7.36 18.80
C LEU A 190 12.93 -6.28 17.71
N PHE A 191 11.92 -5.42 17.81
CA PHE A 191 11.56 -4.42 16.80
C PHE A 191 11.53 -3.01 17.40
N PRO A 192 12.69 -2.42 17.74
CA PRO A 192 12.73 -1.12 18.43
C PRO A 192 12.11 0.03 17.65
N GLY A 193 12.04 -0.07 16.30
CA GLY A 193 11.36 0.87 15.41
C GLY A 193 9.89 0.56 15.16
N ARG A 194 9.34 -0.42 15.88
CA ARG A 194 8.05 -1.08 15.62
C ARG A 194 7.97 -1.68 14.21
N ILE A 195 7.02 -2.55 13.96
CA ILE A 195 6.92 -3.32 12.73
C ILE A 195 5.45 -3.51 12.32
N ASN A 196 5.17 -3.60 11.00
CA ASN A 196 3.91 -4.12 10.50
C ASN A 196 3.89 -5.63 10.67
N VAL A 197 2.76 -6.21 11.01
CA VAL A 197 2.63 -7.64 11.30
C VAL A 197 1.60 -8.26 10.37
N GLU A 198 2.05 -9.19 9.53
CA GLU A 198 1.21 -9.94 8.61
C GLU A 198 1.08 -11.38 9.09
N PHE A 199 -0.15 -11.82 9.35
CA PHE A 199 -0.48 -13.23 9.44
C PHE A 199 -0.89 -13.74 8.07
N ALA A 200 -0.35 -14.89 7.67
CA ALA A 200 -0.54 -15.44 6.34
C ALA A 200 -0.85 -16.94 6.39
N GLN A 201 -1.82 -17.37 5.60
CA GLN A 201 -2.21 -18.76 5.43
C GLN A 201 -2.05 -19.17 3.97
N ILE A 202 -1.31 -20.25 3.71
CA ILE A 202 -1.17 -20.82 2.37
C ILE A 202 -2.46 -21.57 2.02
N LEU A 203 -3.12 -21.14 0.92
CA LEU A 203 -4.34 -21.78 0.43
C LEU A 203 -4.09 -22.78 -0.72
N GLY A 204 -2.85 -22.84 -1.22
CA GLY A 204 -2.47 -23.64 -2.40
C GLY A 204 -2.51 -22.84 -3.71
N GLU A 205 -1.95 -23.42 -4.78
CA GLU A 205 -1.95 -22.83 -6.13
C GLU A 205 -1.44 -21.37 -6.20
N GLY A 206 -0.45 -21.02 -5.36
CA GLY A 206 0.09 -19.67 -5.29
C GLY A 206 -0.83 -18.65 -4.59
N LYS A 207 -1.93 -19.07 -3.99
CA LYS A 207 -2.85 -18.21 -3.24
C LYS A 207 -2.49 -18.20 -1.77
N ILE A 208 -2.43 -16.99 -1.20
CA ILE A 208 -2.09 -16.76 0.21
C ILE A 208 -3.13 -15.80 0.80
N ARG A 209 -3.85 -16.22 1.83
CA ARG A 209 -4.72 -15.35 2.62
C ARG A 209 -3.84 -14.57 3.60
N MET A 210 -4.05 -13.26 3.69
CA MET A 210 -3.29 -12.37 4.57
C MET A 210 -4.22 -11.46 5.36
N ARG A 211 -3.92 -11.26 6.64
CA ARG A 211 -4.50 -10.22 7.49
C ARG A 211 -3.36 -9.44 8.12
N VAL A 212 -3.53 -8.15 8.31
CA VAL A 212 -2.45 -7.25 8.73
C VAL A 212 -2.84 -6.42 9.94
N TRP A 213 -1.86 -6.23 10.82
CA TRP A 213 -1.81 -5.18 11.82
C TRP A 213 -0.73 -4.18 11.40
N GLU A 214 -1.16 -3.01 10.88
CA GLU A 214 -0.22 -1.99 10.42
C GLU A 214 0.32 -1.16 11.59
N ARG A 215 1.60 -0.89 11.54
CA ARG A 215 2.33 -0.08 12.50
C ARG A 215 1.68 1.31 12.66
N GLY A 216 1.12 1.57 13.84
CA GLY A 216 0.47 2.83 14.18
C GLY A 216 -0.97 3.00 13.69
N SER A 217 -1.48 2.07 12.88
CA SER A 217 -2.84 2.15 12.31
C SER A 217 -3.75 0.99 12.75
N GLY A 218 -3.15 -0.13 13.21
CA GLY A 218 -3.92 -1.30 13.61
C GLY A 218 -4.40 -2.12 12.41
N ILE A 219 -5.58 -2.74 12.54
CA ILE A 219 -6.16 -3.55 11.48
C ILE A 219 -6.59 -2.66 10.31
N THR A 220 -6.12 -2.97 9.10
CA THR A 220 -6.54 -2.32 7.86
C THR A 220 -7.05 -3.34 6.85
N GLN A 221 -7.86 -2.89 5.90
CA GLN A 221 -8.46 -3.75 4.89
C GLN A 221 -7.43 -4.27 3.86
N ALA A 222 -6.35 -3.51 3.62
CA ALA A 222 -5.31 -3.85 2.66
C ALA A 222 -4.02 -3.06 2.91
N CYS A 223 -2.90 -3.78 2.93
CA CYS A 223 -1.55 -3.21 2.96
C CYS A 223 -0.76 -3.70 1.74
N GLY A 224 -0.48 -2.81 0.79
CA GLY A 224 0.24 -3.17 -0.44
C GLY A 224 1.67 -3.63 -0.19
N THR A 225 2.41 -2.94 0.69
CA THR A 225 3.78 -3.35 1.08
C THR A 225 3.78 -4.64 1.91
N GLY A 226 2.76 -4.85 2.75
CA GLY A 226 2.55 -6.10 3.49
C GLY A 226 2.27 -7.28 2.56
N ALA A 227 1.47 -7.08 1.50
CA ALA A 227 1.25 -8.09 0.48
C ALA A 227 2.55 -8.47 -0.26
N CYS A 228 3.36 -7.45 -0.63
CA CYS A 228 4.68 -7.68 -1.23
C CYS A 228 5.61 -8.46 -0.28
N ALA A 229 5.69 -8.03 0.99
CA ALA A 229 6.51 -8.70 1.99
C ALA A 229 6.07 -10.16 2.23
N THR A 230 4.75 -10.41 2.26
CA THR A 230 4.19 -11.75 2.40
C THR A 230 4.58 -12.68 1.24
N ALA A 231 4.48 -12.20 0.00
CA ALA A 231 4.89 -12.98 -1.17
C ALA A 231 6.39 -13.27 -1.18
N VAL A 232 7.22 -12.27 -0.84
CA VAL A 232 8.69 -12.43 -0.71
C VAL A 232 9.02 -13.45 0.39
N ALA A 233 8.42 -13.31 1.58
CA ALA A 233 8.62 -14.26 2.70
C ALA A 233 8.19 -15.68 2.32
N ALA A 234 7.06 -15.84 1.61
CA ALA A 234 6.58 -17.15 1.15
C ALA A 234 7.59 -17.81 0.20
N PHE A 235 8.16 -17.04 -0.73
CA PHE A 235 9.21 -17.55 -1.62
C PHE A 235 10.49 -17.92 -0.84
N LEU A 236 10.99 -17.03 0.03
CA LEU A 236 12.21 -17.25 0.81
C LEU A 236 12.12 -18.49 1.70
N THR A 237 10.92 -18.80 2.19
CA THR A 237 10.67 -19.95 3.07
C THR A 237 10.19 -21.21 2.32
N GLY A 238 10.18 -21.17 0.98
CA GLY A 238 9.81 -22.32 0.14
C GLY A 238 8.32 -22.68 0.16
N ARG A 239 7.45 -21.76 0.60
CA ARG A 239 5.99 -21.97 0.69
C ARG A 239 5.26 -21.63 -0.59
N ALA A 240 5.83 -20.76 -1.43
CA ALA A 240 5.27 -20.39 -2.72
C ALA A 240 6.38 -20.11 -3.75
N GLY A 241 6.00 -20.01 -5.03
CA GLY A 241 6.87 -19.55 -6.11
C GLY A 241 7.09 -18.03 -6.07
N ARG A 242 7.69 -17.50 -7.14
CA ARG A 242 7.96 -16.03 -7.26
C ARG A 242 6.72 -15.20 -7.60
N GLU A 243 5.62 -15.84 -7.91
CA GLU A 243 4.33 -15.17 -8.12
C GLU A 243 3.30 -15.75 -7.18
N SER A 244 2.55 -14.87 -6.52
CA SER A 244 1.51 -15.24 -5.58
C SER A 244 0.33 -14.28 -5.68
N ILE A 245 -0.87 -14.79 -5.45
CA ILE A 245 -2.08 -14.00 -5.25
C ILE A 245 -2.28 -13.83 -3.76
N ILE A 246 -2.14 -12.62 -3.27
CA ILE A 246 -2.36 -12.26 -1.86
C ILE A 246 -3.80 -11.79 -1.69
N ILE A 247 -4.56 -12.53 -0.90
CA ILE A 247 -5.99 -12.27 -0.64
C ILE A 247 -6.09 -11.59 0.73
N MET A 248 -6.53 -10.34 0.75
CA MET A 248 -6.74 -9.52 1.95
C MET A 248 -8.24 -9.28 2.17
N ASP A 249 -8.61 -8.63 3.27
CA ASP A 249 -10.02 -8.33 3.57
C ASP A 249 -10.65 -7.39 2.53
N GLY A 250 -9.90 -6.41 2.03
CA GLY A 250 -10.36 -5.44 1.06
C GLY A 250 -10.20 -5.83 -0.41
N GLY A 251 -9.54 -6.95 -0.72
CA GLY A 251 -9.33 -7.40 -2.10
C GLY A 251 -8.04 -8.20 -2.30
N SER A 252 -7.75 -8.52 -3.56
CA SER A 252 -6.60 -9.36 -3.92
C SER A 252 -5.58 -8.60 -4.75
N LEU A 253 -4.31 -8.94 -4.57
CA LEU A 253 -3.18 -8.44 -5.34
C LEU A 253 -2.37 -9.61 -5.90
N THR A 254 -1.96 -9.52 -7.16
CA THR A 254 -0.94 -10.41 -7.72
C THR A 254 0.42 -9.80 -7.49
N ILE A 255 1.29 -10.52 -6.79
CA ILE A 255 2.65 -10.09 -6.49
C ILE A 255 3.61 -10.99 -7.21
N ARG A 256 4.51 -10.41 -8.02
CA ARG A 256 5.59 -11.11 -8.73
C ARG A 256 6.94 -10.54 -8.34
N TRP A 257 7.82 -11.39 -7.81
CA TRP A 257 9.22 -11.03 -7.58
C TRP A 257 10.06 -11.40 -8.79
N ASP A 258 10.40 -10.41 -9.61
CA ASP A 258 11.10 -10.59 -10.87
C ASP A 258 12.55 -11.04 -10.65
N ILE A 259 12.98 -12.07 -11.40
CA ILE A 259 14.31 -12.68 -11.24
C ILE A 259 15.42 -11.76 -11.76
N ALA A 260 15.18 -11.10 -12.90
CA ALA A 260 16.20 -10.34 -13.62
C ALA A 260 16.50 -9.01 -12.94
N THR A 261 15.43 -8.31 -12.52
CA THR A 261 15.55 -6.99 -11.90
C THR A 261 15.60 -7.04 -10.37
N ARG A 262 15.17 -8.14 -9.77
CA ARG A 262 14.92 -8.31 -8.32
C ARG A 262 13.80 -7.39 -7.80
N HIS A 263 13.08 -6.69 -8.68
CA HIS A 263 11.97 -5.84 -8.28
C HIS A 263 10.73 -6.67 -7.95
N VAL A 264 9.96 -6.21 -6.99
CA VAL A 264 8.63 -6.72 -6.68
C VAL A 264 7.61 -5.92 -7.47
N LEU A 265 6.86 -6.59 -8.31
CA LEU A 265 5.79 -6.03 -9.12
C LEU A 265 4.45 -6.37 -8.48
N MET A 266 3.65 -5.35 -8.19
CA MET A 266 2.35 -5.47 -7.54
C MET A 266 1.24 -5.09 -8.52
N THR A 267 0.42 -6.04 -8.91
CA THR A 267 -0.71 -5.84 -9.82
C THR A 267 -2.02 -5.95 -9.07
N GLY A 268 -2.92 -5.02 -9.32
CA GLY A 268 -4.27 -5.04 -8.75
C GLY A 268 -5.20 -4.04 -9.41
N GLU A 269 -6.47 -4.16 -9.10
CA GLU A 269 -7.52 -3.27 -9.57
C GLU A 269 -7.42 -1.89 -8.92
N ALA A 270 -8.03 -0.91 -9.60
CA ALA A 270 -8.32 0.42 -9.10
C ALA A 270 -9.76 0.75 -9.44
N THR A 271 -10.54 1.17 -8.46
CA THR A 271 -11.97 1.39 -8.64
C THR A 271 -12.34 2.84 -8.36
N LYS A 272 -13.01 3.48 -9.30
CA LYS A 272 -13.66 4.76 -9.09
C LYS A 272 -14.97 4.54 -8.35
N VAL A 273 -15.19 5.30 -7.27
CA VAL A 273 -16.45 5.28 -6.52
C VAL A 273 -17.39 6.37 -7.05
N PHE A 274 -16.95 7.63 -6.98
CA PHE A 274 -17.72 8.77 -7.52
C PHE A 274 -16.83 9.99 -7.78
N ASP A 275 -17.36 10.93 -8.55
CA ASP A 275 -16.83 12.29 -8.69
C ASP A 275 -17.65 13.26 -7.85
N GLY A 276 -16.99 14.25 -7.27
CA GLY A 276 -17.63 15.27 -6.43
C GLY A 276 -17.03 16.66 -6.61
N LYS A 277 -17.68 17.62 -5.94
CA LYS A 277 -17.19 19.00 -5.79
C LYS A 277 -17.31 19.39 -4.33
N ILE A 278 -16.32 20.09 -3.82
CA ILE A 278 -16.33 20.65 -2.49
C ILE A 278 -15.95 22.13 -2.55
N GLU A 279 -16.66 22.96 -1.81
CA GLU A 279 -16.34 24.38 -1.69
C GLU A 279 -15.31 24.56 -0.56
N LEU A 280 -14.25 25.32 -0.85
CA LEU A 280 -13.37 25.81 0.22
C LEU A 280 -14.11 26.94 0.93
N ILE A 281 -14.42 26.75 2.20
CA ILE A 281 -14.90 27.81 3.09
C ILE A 281 -13.63 28.45 3.68
N ASP A 282 -13.38 29.70 3.32
CA ASP A 282 -12.29 30.53 3.85
C ASP A 282 -12.40 30.72 5.36
#